data_6f17b82d26a1fe766b1ea026f8767502
#
_entry.id   6f17b82d26a1fe766b1ea026f8767502
#
_cell.length_a   1.000
_cell.length_b   1.000
_cell.length_c   1.000
_cell.angle_alpha   90.00
_cell.angle_beta   90.00
_cell.angle_gamma   90.00
#
_symmetry.space_group_name_H-M   'P 1'
#
loop_
_entity.id
_entity.type
_entity.pdbx_description
1 polymer ?
#
loop_
_entity_poly.entity_id
_entity_poly.type
_entity_poly.pdbx_seq_one_letter_code
_entity_poly.pdbx_strand_id
1 'polypeptide(L)'
;MLSEAMERFIKEHEKEAYDLLLTIAKIPSPSNHEEKRAQFCCNWLKEQGAEGVYIDEALNVVYPAALRDNVDVYMAHTDVVFPDETELPLKVENGRICCPGVGDDTACLVCVLLAAKYTAL
;
A
#
# COMPACT_ATOMS: atom_id res chain seq x y z
N MET A 1 -10.15 10.09 18.03
CA MET A 1 -9.67 11.42 17.63
C MET A 1 -8.19 11.34 17.28
N LEU A 2 -7.80 11.94 16.18
CA LEU A 2 -6.40 11.98 15.77
C LEU A 2 -5.61 12.98 16.63
N SER A 3 -4.35 12.69 16.89
CA SER A 3 -3.44 13.65 17.53
C SER A 3 -3.05 14.74 16.52
N GLU A 4 -2.59 15.89 17.01
CA GLU A 4 -2.07 16.96 16.15
C GLU A 4 -0.92 16.48 15.26
N ALA A 5 -0.08 15.58 15.78
CA ALA A 5 1.02 14.98 15.01
C ALA A 5 0.51 14.12 13.86
N MET A 6 -0.56 13.34 14.08
CA MET A 6 -1.17 12.53 13.02
C MET A 6 -1.84 13.41 11.97
N GLU A 7 -2.57 14.43 12.39
CA GLU A 7 -3.20 15.38 11.45
C GLU A 7 -2.18 16.10 10.59
N ARG A 8 -1.07 16.51 11.19
CA ARG A 8 0.05 17.13 10.46
C ARG A 8 0.66 16.17 9.45
N PHE A 9 0.95 14.93 9.88
CA PHE A 9 1.48 13.89 9.00
C PHE A 9 0.59 13.67 7.77
N ILE A 10 -0.74 13.55 7.98
CA ILE A 10 -1.70 13.38 6.89
C ILE A 10 -1.60 14.53 5.89
N LYS A 11 -1.62 15.78 6.36
CA LYS A 11 -1.54 16.96 5.49
C LYS A 11 -0.23 17.03 4.72
N GLU A 12 0.88 16.71 5.37
CA GLU A 12 2.21 16.75 4.75
C GLU A 12 2.43 15.64 3.71
N HIS A 13 1.65 14.55 3.77
CA HIS A 13 1.80 13.38 2.90
C HIS A 13 0.65 13.18 1.89
N GLU A 14 -0.22 14.17 1.73
CA GLU A 14 -1.33 14.08 0.75
C GLU A 14 -0.83 13.84 -0.68
N LYS A 15 0.20 14.59 -1.11
CA LYS A 15 0.78 14.41 -2.44
C LYS A 15 1.45 13.06 -2.59
N GLU A 16 2.17 12.60 -1.58
CA GLU A 16 2.81 11.28 -1.58
C GLU A 16 1.75 10.17 -1.69
N ALA A 17 0.64 10.29 -0.95
CA ALA A 17 -0.47 9.35 -1.03
C ALA A 17 -1.04 9.28 -2.45
N TYR A 18 -1.25 10.41 -3.08
CA TYR A 18 -1.74 10.48 -4.45
C TYR A 18 -0.76 9.83 -5.44
N ASP A 19 0.51 10.22 -5.39
CA ASP A 19 1.54 9.68 -6.28
C ASP A 19 1.74 8.18 -6.09
N LEU A 20 1.69 7.71 -4.84
CA LEU A 20 1.82 6.30 -4.49
C LEU A 20 0.62 5.49 -5.04
N LEU A 21 -0.59 6.03 -4.94
CA LEU A 21 -1.79 5.41 -5.49
C LEU A 21 -1.66 5.22 -7.02
N LEU A 22 -1.24 6.26 -7.74
CA LEU A 22 -1.05 6.18 -9.18
C LEU A 22 0.03 5.16 -9.55
N THR A 23 1.10 5.10 -8.79
CA THR A 23 2.21 4.17 -9.02
C THR A 23 1.78 2.72 -8.82
N ILE A 24 1.15 2.41 -7.69
CA ILE A 24 0.73 1.03 -7.36
C ILE A 24 -0.41 0.57 -8.27
N ALA A 25 -1.37 1.46 -8.57
CA ALA A 25 -2.53 1.11 -9.38
C ALA A 25 -2.17 0.52 -10.74
N LYS A 26 -1.09 0.96 -11.36
CA LYS A 26 -0.62 0.46 -12.66
C LYS A 26 0.06 -0.91 -12.58
N ILE A 27 0.58 -1.31 -11.44
CA ILE A 27 1.29 -2.57 -11.28
C ILE A 27 0.29 -3.73 -11.38
N PRO A 28 0.45 -4.63 -12.36
CA PRO A 28 -0.43 -5.79 -12.46
C PRO A 28 -0.27 -6.70 -11.24
N SER A 29 -1.38 -7.21 -10.74
CA SER A 29 -1.39 -8.05 -9.54
C SER A 29 -2.58 -9.02 -9.55
N PRO A 30 -2.62 -9.94 -10.53
CA PRO A 30 -3.69 -10.94 -10.55
C PRO A 30 -3.67 -11.78 -9.27
N SER A 31 -4.83 -12.21 -8.78
CA SER A 31 -4.92 -13.05 -7.59
C SER A 31 -4.02 -14.30 -7.73
N ASN A 32 -3.24 -14.59 -6.70
CA ASN A 32 -2.19 -15.61 -6.63
C ASN A 32 -0.93 -15.32 -7.46
N HIS A 33 -0.80 -14.11 -8.04
CA HIS A 33 0.36 -13.64 -8.80
C HIS A 33 0.70 -12.20 -8.42
N GLU A 34 0.77 -11.93 -7.11
CA GLU A 34 0.94 -10.60 -6.53
C GLU A 34 2.41 -10.20 -6.37
N GLU A 35 3.35 -10.95 -6.91
CA GLU A 35 4.79 -10.78 -6.67
C GLU A 35 5.28 -9.35 -6.92
N LYS A 36 4.83 -8.72 -7.99
CA LYS A 36 5.28 -7.37 -8.38
C LYS A 36 4.84 -6.31 -7.36
N ARG A 37 3.58 -6.34 -6.95
CA ARG A 37 3.08 -5.41 -5.91
C ARG A 37 3.67 -5.72 -4.55
N ALA A 38 3.79 -7.00 -4.19
CA ALA A 38 4.41 -7.39 -2.93
C ALA A 38 5.86 -6.88 -2.85
N GLN A 39 6.63 -7.06 -3.91
CA GLN A 39 8.01 -6.57 -3.94
C GLN A 39 8.08 -5.04 -3.87
N PHE A 40 7.20 -4.35 -4.61
CA PHE A 40 7.12 -2.90 -4.54
C PHE A 40 6.82 -2.42 -3.12
N CYS A 41 5.79 -2.95 -2.48
CA CYS A 41 5.39 -2.55 -1.13
C CYS A 41 6.48 -2.86 -0.09
N CYS A 42 7.11 -4.02 -0.20
CA CYS A 42 8.20 -4.41 0.69
C CYS A 42 9.38 -3.45 0.58
N ASN A 43 9.81 -3.13 -0.63
CA ASN A 43 10.90 -2.19 -0.88
C ASN A 43 10.54 -0.79 -0.39
N TRP A 44 9.34 -0.33 -0.69
CA TRP A 44 8.87 0.99 -0.26
C TRP A 44 8.88 1.13 1.26
N LEU A 45 8.36 0.13 1.99
CA LEU A 45 8.38 0.14 3.45
C LEU A 45 9.80 0.18 4.01
N LYS A 46 10.72 -0.57 3.45
CA LYS A 46 12.13 -0.54 3.85
C LYS A 46 12.75 0.83 3.62
N GLU A 47 12.43 1.49 2.52
CA GLU A 47 12.87 2.86 2.22
C GLU A 47 12.34 3.88 3.22
N GLN A 48 11.17 3.62 3.80
CA GLN A 48 10.59 4.47 4.85
C GLN A 48 11.19 4.21 6.24
N GLY A 49 12.12 3.29 6.38
CA GLY A 49 12.75 2.95 7.64
C GLY A 49 12.03 1.85 8.43
N ALA A 50 11.06 1.17 7.85
CA ALA A 50 10.41 0.03 8.48
C ALA A 50 11.39 -1.14 8.58
N GLU A 51 11.65 -1.59 9.80
CA GLU A 51 12.57 -2.69 10.07
C GLU A 51 11.84 -4.04 10.11
N GLY A 52 12.50 -5.09 9.65
CA GLY A 52 11.98 -6.45 9.72
C GLY A 52 10.89 -6.78 8.72
N VAL A 53 10.65 -5.93 7.72
CA VAL A 53 9.67 -6.19 6.66
C VAL A 53 10.09 -7.39 5.82
N TYR A 54 9.16 -8.29 5.58
CA TYR A 54 9.39 -9.46 4.74
C TYR A 54 8.16 -9.85 3.92
N ILE A 55 8.38 -10.68 2.91
CA ILE A 55 7.33 -11.29 2.11
C ILE A 55 7.27 -12.77 2.49
N ASP A 56 6.09 -13.27 2.87
CA ASP A 56 5.92 -14.67 3.22
C ASP A 56 5.62 -15.57 1.99
N GLU A 57 5.42 -16.86 2.23
CA GLU A 57 5.16 -17.84 1.18
C GLU A 57 3.85 -17.59 0.41
N ALA A 58 2.91 -16.92 1.04
CA ALA A 58 1.62 -16.56 0.44
C ALA A 58 1.64 -15.16 -0.21
N LEU A 59 2.81 -14.57 -0.36
CA LEU A 59 3.03 -13.23 -0.91
C LEU A 59 2.48 -12.09 -0.04
N ASN A 60 2.22 -12.34 1.24
CA ASN A 60 1.88 -11.28 2.17
C ASN A 60 3.14 -10.45 2.47
N VAL A 61 3.01 -9.14 2.41
CA VAL A 61 4.03 -8.21 2.90
C VAL A 61 3.74 -7.95 4.37
N VAL A 62 4.66 -8.33 5.24
CA VAL A 62 4.48 -8.24 6.69
C VAL A 62 5.44 -7.23 7.28
N TYR A 63 4.92 -6.25 8.00
CA TYR A 63 5.70 -5.32 8.82
C TYR A 63 5.37 -5.57 10.29
N PRO A 64 6.26 -6.25 11.03
CA PRO A 64 6.06 -6.52 12.45
C PRO A 64 6.45 -5.30 13.29
N ALA A 65 5.59 -4.28 13.30
CA ALA A 65 5.83 -3.03 14.02
C ALA A 65 5.83 -3.19 15.54
N ALA A 66 5.25 -4.27 16.06
CA ALA A 66 5.25 -4.61 17.48
C ALA A 66 5.48 -6.11 17.67
N LEU A 67 6.38 -6.47 18.56
CA LEU A 67 6.70 -7.85 18.93
C LEU A 67 6.18 -8.11 20.35
N ARG A 68 4.91 -8.47 20.49
CA ARG A 68 4.26 -8.77 21.75
C ARG A 68 3.08 -9.73 21.52
N ASP A 69 2.56 -10.32 22.59
CA ASP A 69 1.53 -11.37 22.50
C ASP A 69 0.18 -10.87 21.97
N ASN A 70 -0.16 -9.62 22.29
CA ASN A 70 -1.39 -8.99 21.83
C ASN A 70 -1.07 -7.86 20.87
N VAL A 71 -1.45 -8.02 19.60
CA VAL A 71 -1.25 -7.01 18.57
C VAL A 71 -2.55 -6.77 17.80
N ASP A 72 -2.75 -5.54 17.37
CA ASP A 72 -3.75 -5.21 16.37
C ASP A 72 -3.14 -5.41 15.00
N VAL A 73 -3.89 -6.01 14.09
CA VAL A 73 -3.45 -6.25 12.72
C VAL A 73 -4.22 -5.35 11.77
N TYR A 74 -3.50 -4.54 11.04
CA TYR A 74 -4.05 -3.73 9.95
C TYR A 74 -3.67 -4.36 8.63
N MET A 75 -4.63 -4.55 7.74
CA MET A 75 -4.39 -5.24 6.48
C MET A 75 -5.18 -4.62 5.33
N ALA A 76 -4.62 -4.77 4.12
CA ALA A 76 -5.28 -4.51 2.86
C ALA A 76 -4.77 -5.57 1.88
N HIS A 77 -5.56 -5.93 0.88
CA HIS A 77 -5.10 -6.91 -0.11
C HIS A 77 -4.36 -6.21 -1.26
N THR A 78 -3.44 -6.92 -1.88
CA THR A 78 -2.60 -6.42 -2.96
C THR A 78 -3.06 -6.88 -4.34
N ASP A 79 -3.90 -7.92 -4.39
CA ASP A 79 -4.40 -8.44 -5.66
C ASP A 79 -5.55 -7.62 -6.22
N VAL A 80 -5.75 -7.78 -7.51
CA VAL A 80 -6.93 -7.33 -8.24
C VAL A 80 -7.54 -8.50 -8.99
N VAL A 81 -8.85 -8.48 -9.21
CA VAL A 81 -9.58 -9.59 -9.85
C VAL A 81 -9.34 -9.69 -11.37
N PHE A 82 -8.56 -8.77 -11.92
CA PHE A 82 -8.25 -8.73 -13.35
C PHE A 82 -7.04 -9.62 -13.66
N PRO A 83 -7.10 -10.43 -14.73
CA PRO A 83 -6.02 -11.39 -15.05
C PRO A 83 -4.82 -10.78 -15.76
N ASP A 84 -4.81 -9.48 -15.97
CA ASP A 84 -3.78 -8.77 -16.72
C ASP A 84 -2.40 -8.91 -16.06
N GLU A 85 -1.41 -9.35 -16.81
CA GLU A 85 -0.03 -9.48 -16.38
C GLU A 85 0.86 -8.30 -16.82
N THR A 86 0.29 -7.38 -17.61
CA THR A 86 0.95 -6.16 -18.08
C THR A 86 0.40 -4.95 -17.32
N GLU A 87 1.06 -3.80 -17.48
CA GLU A 87 0.66 -2.56 -16.83
C GLU A 87 -0.84 -2.28 -17.01
N LEU A 88 -1.52 -2.01 -15.90
CA LEU A 88 -2.95 -1.73 -15.91
C LEU A 88 -3.22 -0.32 -16.46
N PRO A 89 -4.31 -0.13 -17.23
CA PRO A 89 -4.61 1.16 -17.84
C PRO A 89 -5.06 2.18 -16.79
N LEU A 90 -4.24 3.19 -16.58
CA LEU A 90 -4.51 4.30 -15.67
C LEU A 90 -4.98 5.51 -16.45
N LYS A 91 -6.07 6.10 -15.99
CA LYS A 91 -6.61 7.32 -16.54
C LYS A 91 -7.01 8.28 -15.42
N VAL A 92 -6.51 9.50 -15.50
CA VAL A 92 -6.86 10.57 -14.57
C VAL A 92 -7.48 11.71 -15.36
N GLU A 93 -8.76 11.93 -15.15
CA GLU A 93 -9.49 13.04 -15.79
C GLU A 93 -10.70 13.46 -14.96
N ASN A 94 -11.08 14.73 -15.05
CA ASN A 94 -12.24 15.29 -14.36
C ASN A 94 -12.27 15.03 -12.84
N GLY A 95 -11.09 15.05 -12.19
CA GLY A 95 -10.97 14.78 -10.76
C GLY A 95 -11.17 13.31 -10.38
N ARG A 96 -11.14 12.39 -11.34
CA ARG A 96 -11.31 10.95 -11.11
C ARG A 96 -10.06 10.18 -11.52
N ILE A 97 -9.75 9.17 -10.73
CA ILE A 97 -8.72 8.16 -11.05
C ILE A 97 -9.45 6.89 -11.47
N CYS A 98 -9.21 6.45 -12.68
CA CYS A 98 -9.78 5.21 -13.23
C CYS A 98 -8.66 4.24 -13.56
N CYS A 99 -8.68 3.09 -12.90
CA CYS A 99 -7.75 1.98 -13.14
C CYS A 99 -8.39 0.71 -12.57
N PRO A 100 -8.23 -0.46 -13.22
CA PRO A 100 -8.76 -1.70 -12.66
C PRO A 100 -8.28 -1.93 -11.23
N GLY A 101 -9.22 -2.10 -10.29
CA GLY A 101 -8.92 -2.37 -8.89
C GLY A 101 -8.44 -1.17 -8.05
N VAL A 102 -8.44 0.05 -8.59
CA VAL A 102 -7.93 1.23 -7.87
C VAL A 102 -8.69 1.51 -6.57
N GLY A 103 -9.99 1.24 -6.54
CA GLY A 103 -10.83 1.39 -5.34
C GLY A 103 -10.97 0.09 -4.52
N ASP A 104 -10.60 -1.05 -5.10
CA ASP A 104 -10.72 -2.36 -4.48
C ASP A 104 -9.44 -3.19 -4.73
N ASP A 105 -8.46 -3.09 -3.94
CA ASP A 105 -8.39 -2.39 -2.65
C ASP A 105 -7.18 -1.42 -2.61
N THR A 106 -6.67 -1.03 -3.79
CA THR A 106 -5.40 -0.27 -3.93
C THR A 106 -5.40 1.02 -3.11
N ALA A 107 -6.53 1.73 -3.07
CA ALA A 107 -6.65 2.95 -2.26
C ALA A 107 -6.49 2.66 -0.77
N CYS A 108 -7.10 1.60 -0.25
CA CYS A 108 -6.92 1.20 1.14
C CYS A 108 -5.49 0.70 1.42
N LEU A 109 -4.88 0.01 0.47
CA LEU A 109 -3.49 -0.40 0.56
C LEU A 109 -2.56 0.80 0.78
N VAL A 110 -2.76 1.89 0.03
CA VAL A 110 -2.00 3.14 0.21
C VAL A 110 -2.19 3.70 1.62
N CYS A 111 -3.41 3.69 2.15
CA CYS A 111 -3.67 4.14 3.52
C CYS A 111 -2.91 3.29 4.56
N VAL A 112 -2.88 1.97 4.40
CA VAL A 112 -2.14 1.06 5.28
C VAL A 112 -0.63 1.30 5.18
N LEU A 113 -0.10 1.51 3.98
CA LEU A 113 1.32 1.82 3.77
C LEU A 113 1.73 3.13 4.47
N LEU A 114 0.92 4.18 4.36
CA LEU A 114 1.21 5.46 5.01
C LEU A 114 1.08 5.37 6.54
N ALA A 115 0.13 4.59 7.04
CA ALA A 115 0.04 4.31 8.47
C ALA A 115 1.30 3.57 8.98
N ALA A 116 1.79 2.60 8.21
CA ALA A 116 3.05 1.92 8.50
C ALA A 116 4.24 2.88 8.49
N LYS A 117 4.32 3.79 7.52
CA LYS A 117 5.34 4.84 7.49
C LYS A 117 5.31 5.70 8.75
N TYR A 118 4.13 6.14 9.17
CA TYR A 118 3.98 6.91 10.41
C TYR A 118 4.51 6.13 11.62
N THR A 119 4.22 4.84 11.69
CA THR A 119 4.67 3.97 12.78
C THR A 119 6.19 3.79 12.78
N ALA A 120 6.84 3.84 11.61
CA ALA A 120 8.28 3.68 11.46
C ALA A 120 9.10 4.95 11.77
N LEU A 121 8.44 6.06 12.03
CA LEU A 121 9.11 7.33 12.36
C LEU A 121 9.78 7.31 13.75
#